data_4555192cd0758ea55e693ab6037c503e
#
_entry.id   4555192cd0758ea55e693ab6037c503e
#
_cell.length_a   1.000
_cell.length_b   1.000
_cell.length_c   1.000
_cell.angle_alpha   90.00
_cell.angle_beta   90.00
_cell.angle_gamma   90.00
#
_symmetry.space_group_name_H-M   'P 1'
#
loop_
_entity.id
_entity.type
_entity.pdbx_description
1 polymer ?
#
loop_
_entity_poly.entity_id
_entity_poly.type
_entity_poly.pdbx_seq_one_letter_code
_entity_poly.pdbx_strand_id
1 'polypeptide(L)' 'LIKVEFLGPIGLADMEFEAATLAELGAKLQEKEELKAWLKSSAIAVNDTLVSDKNMALKDGDKVSILPPVCGG' A
#
# COMPACT_ATOMS: atom_id res chain seq x y z
N LEU A 1 7.33 -12.12 -3.51
CA LEU A 1 6.62 -11.34 -2.51
C LEU A 1 6.60 -9.87 -2.86
N ILE A 2 5.56 -9.19 -2.46
CA ILE A 2 5.43 -7.75 -2.67
C ILE A 2 5.83 -7.06 -1.37
N LYS A 3 6.76 -6.13 -1.45
CA LYS A 3 7.19 -5.37 -0.29
C LYS A 3 6.28 -4.16 -0.13
N VAL A 4 5.76 -3.98 1.07
CA VAL A 4 4.89 -2.84 1.38
C VAL A 4 5.58 -1.94 2.38
N GLU A 5 5.72 -0.67 2.03
CA GLU A 5 6.29 0.34 2.90
C GLU A 5 5.21 1.29 3.37
N PHE A 6 5.28 1.68 4.62
CA PHE A 6 4.34 2.62 5.21
C PHE A 6 5.07 3.91 5.52
N LEU A 7 4.70 4.97 4.81
CA LEU A 7 5.41 6.23 4.91
C LEU A 7 4.70 7.20 5.86
N GLY A 8 5.44 8.21 6.29
CA GLY A 8 4.90 9.28 7.12
C GLY A 8 4.45 8.83 8.50
N PRO A 9 3.33 9.38 8.99
CA PRO A 9 2.90 9.13 10.37
C PRO A 9 2.32 7.74 10.63
N ILE A 10 2.23 6.87 9.62
CA ILE A 10 1.74 5.51 9.84
C ILE A 10 2.66 4.77 10.81
N GLY A 11 3.96 4.94 10.64
CA GLY A 11 4.93 4.44 11.61
C GLY A 11 5.05 2.93 11.72
N LEU A 12 4.56 2.19 10.75
CA LEU A 12 4.67 0.73 10.76
C LEU A 12 5.89 0.27 10.00
N ALA A 13 6.44 -0.87 10.42
CA ALA A 13 7.57 -1.47 9.73
C ALA A 13 7.12 -2.04 8.39
N ASP A 14 8.08 -2.17 7.48
CA ASP A 14 7.80 -2.76 6.16
C ASP A 14 7.26 -4.18 6.32
N MET A 15 6.36 -4.54 5.44
CA MET A 15 5.77 -5.87 5.43
C MET A 15 5.88 -6.47 4.05
N GLU A 16 5.79 -7.79 3.97
CA GLU A 16 5.80 -8.49 2.70
C GLU A 16 4.54 -9.34 2.57
N PHE A 17 3.95 -9.31 1.39
CA PHE A 17 2.74 -10.07 1.10
C PHE A 17 2.86 -10.72 -0.26
N GLU A 18 2.10 -11.79 -0.46
CA GLU A 18 1.98 -12.41 -1.75
C GLU A 18 0.68 -11.94 -2.38
N ALA A 19 0.78 -11.30 -3.53
CA ALA A 19 -0.38 -10.79 -4.24
C ALA A 19 -0.08 -10.67 -5.73
N ALA A 20 -1.07 -10.99 -6.53
CA ALA A 20 -0.93 -10.90 -7.98
C ALA A 20 -1.39 -9.55 -8.52
N THR A 21 -2.28 -8.87 -7.80
CA THR A 21 -2.78 -7.55 -8.20
C THR A 21 -2.81 -6.62 -7.00
N LEU A 22 -2.90 -5.34 -7.30
CA LEU A 22 -2.99 -4.33 -6.24
C LEU A 22 -4.27 -4.51 -5.42
N ALA A 23 -5.35 -4.94 -6.05
CA ALA A 23 -6.59 -5.20 -5.34
C ALA A 23 -6.45 -6.33 -4.32
N GLU A 24 -5.74 -7.40 -4.68
CA GLU A 24 -5.47 -8.48 -3.74
C GLU A 24 -4.62 -8.01 -2.57
N LEU A 25 -3.60 -7.21 -2.86
CA LEU A 25 -2.76 -6.67 -1.81
C LEU A 25 -3.58 -5.79 -0.87
N GLY A 26 -4.42 -4.93 -1.43
CA GLY A 26 -5.28 -4.07 -0.64
C GLY A 26 -6.21 -4.86 0.27
N ALA A 27 -6.78 -5.95 -0.24
CA ALA A 27 -7.65 -6.80 0.56
C ALA A 27 -6.91 -7.40 1.75
N LYS A 28 -5.67 -7.83 1.53
CA LYS A 28 -4.86 -8.39 2.61
C LYS A 28 -4.50 -7.35 3.65
N LEU A 29 -4.21 -6.14 3.21
CA LEU A 29 -3.88 -5.05 4.13
C LEU A 29 -5.09 -4.64 4.95
N GLN A 30 -6.28 -4.68 4.37
CA GLN A 30 -7.51 -4.32 5.07
C GLN A 30 -7.88 -5.30 6.19
N GLU A 31 -7.29 -6.48 6.20
CA GLU A 31 -7.51 -7.41 7.30
C GLU A 31 -6.87 -6.92 8.60
N LYS A 32 -5.96 -5.97 8.50
CA LYS A 32 -5.33 -5.36 9.67
C LYS A 32 -6.09 -4.09 10.03
N GLU A 33 -6.71 -4.09 11.19
CA GLU A 33 -7.54 -2.96 11.62
C GLU A 33 -6.78 -1.65 11.69
N GLU A 34 -5.55 -1.71 12.13
CA GLU A 34 -4.70 -0.51 12.23
C GLU A 34 -4.42 0.12 10.88
N LEU A 35 -4.44 -0.68 9.79
CA LEU A 35 -4.21 -0.17 8.45
C LEU A 35 -5.49 0.24 7.75
N LYS A 36 -6.60 -0.31 8.17
CA LYS A 36 -7.89 -0.07 7.51
C LYS A 36 -8.25 1.40 7.43
N ALA A 37 -8.00 2.14 8.49
CA ALA A 37 -8.27 3.57 8.54
C ALA A 37 -7.35 4.35 7.60
N TRP A 38 -6.09 3.95 7.54
CA TRP A 38 -5.12 4.63 6.68
C TRP A 38 -5.40 4.37 5.20
N LEU A 39 -5.77 3.14 4.86
CA LEU A 39 -5.98 2.76 3.45
C LEU A 39 -7.10 3.54 2.78
N LYS A 40 -8.08 3.99 3.53
CA LYS A 40 -9.20 4.73 2.97
C LYS A 40 -8.80 6.07 2.39
N SER A 41 -7.79 6.69 2.94
CA SER A 41 -7.39 8.04 2.55
C SER A 41 -5.95 8.13 2.05
N SER A 42 -5.23 7.02 2.02
CA SER A 42 -3.85 7.04 1.57
C SER A 42 -3.74 6.87 0.07
N ALA A 43 -2.73 7.49 -0.51
CA ALA A 43 -2.36 7.21 -1.89
C ALA A 43 -1.47 5.98 -1.93
N ILE A 44 -1.41 5.34 -3.07
CA ILE A 44 -0.61 4.14 -3.26
C ILE A 44 0.36 4.38 -4.41
N ALA A 45 1.63 4.06 -4.18
CA ALA A 45 2.65 4.12 -5.21
C ALA A 45 3.24 2.74 -5.40
N VAL A 46 3.47 2.37 -6.66
CA VAL A 46 4.13 1.11 -7.00
C VAL A 46 5.45 1.46 -7.67
N ASN A 47 6.55 1.02 -7.10
CA ASN A 47 7.89 1.33 -7.57
C ASN A 47 8.07 2.83 -7.79
N ASP A 48 7.65 3.62 -6.79
CA ASP A 48 7.78 5.08 -6.77
C ASP A 48 6.90 5.82 -7.78
N THR A 49 5.91 5.14 -8.36
CA THR A 49 4.97 5.76 -9.28
C THR A 49 3.56 5.68 -8.68
N LEU A 50 2.92 6.83 -8.52
CA LEU A 50 1.56 6.85 -8.00
C LEU A 50 0.62 6.15 -8.97
N VAL A 51 -0.24 5.31 -8.41
CA VAL A 51 -1.19 4.54 -9.18
C VAL A 51 -2.58 4.67 -8.59
N SER A 52 -3.59 4.60 -9.45
CA SER A 52 -4.98 4.59 -8.99
C SER A 52 -5.74 3.36 -9.48
N ASP A 53 -5.12 2.56 -10.32
CA ASP A 53 -5.74 1.35 -10.88
C ASP A 53 -5.52 0.17 -9.94
N LYS A 54 -6.57 -0.24 -9.28
CA LYS A 54 -6.51 -1.37 -8.34
C LYS A 54 -6.35 -2.72 -9.03
N ASN A 55 -6.60 -2.77 -10.32
CA ASN A 55 -6.43 -4.00 -11.09
C ASN A 55 -5.02 -4.15 -11.64
N MET A 56 -4.14 -3.25 -11.27
CA MET A 56 -2.76 -3.29 -11.71
C MET A 56 -2.11 -4.60 -11.28
N ALA A 57 -1.46 -5.27 -12.23
CA ALA A 57 -0.73 -6.50 -11.92
C ALA A 57 0.55 -6.18 -11.16
N LEU A 58 0.83 -6.98 -10.15
CA LEU A 58 2.06 -6.86 -9.37
C LEU A 58 2.95 -8.07 -9.65
N LYS A 59 4.25 -7.85 -9.56
CA LYS A 59 5.25 -8.88 -9.78
C LYS A 59 6.05 -9.10 -8.51
N ASP A 60 6.61 -10.29 -8.38
CA ASP A 60 7.49 -10.59 -7.27
C ASP A 60 8.64 -9.58 -7.24
N GLY A 61 8.86 -8.99 -6.10
CA GLY A 61 9.89 -7.98 -5.94
C GLY A 61 9.40 -6.54 -6.10
N ASP A 62 8.16 -6.34 -6.50
CA ASP A 62 7.61 -4.99 -6.58
C ASP A 62 7.49 -4.37 -5.20
N LYS A 63 7.67 -3.06 -5.15
CA LYS A 63 7.55 -2.30 -3.91
C LYS A 63 6.30 -1.43 -3.98
N VAL A 64 5.45 -1.56 -2.97
CA VAL A 64 4.24 -0.75 -2.85
C VAL A 64 4.41 0.16 -1.65
N SER A 65 4.22 1.46 -1.86
CA SER A 65 4.32 2.45 -0.79
C SER A 65 2.94 3.00 -0.46
N ILE A 66 2.62 3.02 0.81
CA ILE A 66 1.37 3.60 1.30
C ILE A 66 1.67 5.00 1.81
N LEU A 67 1.07 5.99 1.16
CA LEU A 67 1.34 7.39 1.47
C LEU A 67 0.08 7.98 2.11
N PRO A 68 0.12 8.25 3.41
CA PRO A 68 -1.02 8.86 4.07
C PRO A 68 -1.26 10.27 3.54
N PRO A 69 -2.49 10.78 3.66
CA PRO A 69 -2.76 12.12 3.19
C PRO A 69 -1.95 13.12 4.00
N VAL A 70 -1.14 13.89 3.31
CA VAL A 70 -0.51 15.02 3.94
C VAL A 70 -1.55 16.13 3.90
N CYS A 71 -2.15 16.38 5.01
CA CYS A 71 -2.95 17.56 5.14
C CYS A 71 -2.01 18.72 5.01
N GLY A 72 -1.91 19.24 3.86
CA GLY A 72 -1.16 20.45 3.65
C GLY A 72 -1.81 21.62 4.34
N GLY A 73 -2.55 21.30 5.24
CA GLY A 73 -3.28 22.33 6.10
C GLY A 73 -3.37 22.97 5.99
#